data_8ee131276e08ad5b4f8756b1b2bf27b7
#
_entry.id   8ee131276e08ad5b4f8756b1b2bf27b7
#
_cell.length_a   1.000
_cell.length_b   1.000
_cell.length_c   1.000
_cell.angle_alpha   90.00
_cell.angle_beta   90.00
_cell.angle_gamma   90.00
#
_symmetry.space_group_name_H-M   'P 1'
#
loop_
_entity.id
_entity.type
_entity.pdbx_description
1 polymer ?
#
loop_
_entity_poly.entity_id
_entity_poly.type
_entity_poly.pdbx_seq_one_letter_code
_entity_poly.pdbx_strand_id
1 'polypeptide(L)'
;GQWGTIWLTNGSTNNIINHLTIKNATIGLLIQNNDGTTVSIKNTQIYDSSNYGILAQTAKINGENIVINSAGLASLACSYGGNYKFTHSTFNNNWNSSSQVAVSIDNFITGAVPEVKDLTQATFNNCIIYGSYSNELSLSKKTTATFAYQFNNCLIKYDATTTNPDYQFTTDAAHYSAIILNKSPKFYNINLNKLNIDETSGAFAKGNSVYSIPLDILGNPRTTPPVLGAYQTKPFPK
;
A
#
# COMPACT_ATOMS: atom_id res chain seq x y z
N GLY A 1 9.58 17.80 2.48
CA GLY A 1 10.72 16.93 2.17
C GLY A 1 12.03 17.68 2.17
N GLN A 2 13.13 16.98 2.38
CA GLN A 2 14.46 17.58 2.31
C GLN A 2 15.03 17.54 0.87
N TRP A 3 14.43 16.76 0.00
CA TRP A 3 14.76 16.62 -1.41
C TRP A 3 13.53 16.24 -2.23
N GLY A 4 13.63 16.21 -3.57
CA GLY A 4 12.52 16.02 -4.48
C GLY A 4 11.98 14.59 -4.50
N THR A 5 12.32 13.84 -5.55
CA THR A 5 11.78 12.50 -5.80
C THR A 5 12.73 11.67 -6.66
N ILE A 6 12.62 10.34 -6.58
CA ILE A 6 13.08 9.45 -7.64
C ILE A 6 11.93 9.33 -8.65
N TRP A 7 12.12 9.85 -9.84
CA TRP A 7 11.07 9.94 -10.85
C TRP A 7 11.33 8.99 -12.01
N LEU A 8 10.43 8.01 -12.17
CA LEU A 8 10.38 7.13 -13.33
C LEU A 8 9.37 7.74 -14.32
N THR A 9 9.92 8.36 -15.35
CA THR A 9 9.16 9.08 -16.38
C THR A 9 8.61 8.14 -17.44
N ASN A 10 7.76 8.67 -18.32
CA ASN A 10 7.33 7.98 -19.53
C ASN A 10 8.54 7.49 -20.35
N GLY A 11 8.51 6.25 -20.81
CA GLY A 11 9.62 5.60 -21.52
C GLY A 11 10.71 4.98 -20.63
N SER A 12 10.63 5.14 -19.30
CA SER A 12 11.50 4.44 -18.38
C SER A 12 11.13 2.96 -18.31
N THR A 13 12.06 2.07 -18.68
CA THR A 13 11.81 0.63 -18.86
C THR A 13 12.65 -0.22 -17.92
N ASN A 14 12.23 -1.48 -17.70
CA ASN A 14 12.98 -2.48 -16.93
C ASN A 14 13.41 -2.00 -15.53
N ASN A 15 12.57 -1.22 -14.89
CA ASN A 15 12.87 -0.67 -13.57
C ASN A 15 12.77 -1.75 -12.49
N ILE A 16 13.87 -2.01 -11.82
CA ILE A 16 13.96 -2.94 -10.69
C ILE A 16 14.49 -2.17 -9.49
N ILE A 17 13.66 -2.05 -8.45
CA ILE A 17 14.00 -1.42 -7.18
C ILE A 17 13.99 -2.53 -6.12
N ASN A 18 15.12 -2.74 -5.47
CA ASN A 18 15.25 -3.80 -4.47
C ASN A 18 16.19 -3.37 -3.35
N HIS A 19 15.80 -3.62 -2.10
CA HIS A 19 16.55 -3.25 -0.89
C HIS A 19 16.89 -1.76 -0.81
N LEU A 20 15.96 -0.90 -1.23
CA LEU A 20 16.13 0.55 -1.16
C LEU A 20 15.47 1.12 0.10
N THR A 21 16.12 2.08 0.75
CA THR A 21 15.52 2.89 1.80
C THR A 21 15.50 4.36 1.39
N ILE A 22 14.30 4.95 1.33
CA ILE A 22 14.07 6.36 1.00
C ILE A 22 13.57 7.07 2.26
N LYS A 23 14.09 8.24 2.55
CA LYS A 23 13.67 9.07 3.69
C LYS A 23 13.58 10.54 3.32
N ASN A 24 12.63 11.25 3.93
CA ASN A 24 12.52 12.71 3.88
C ASN A 24 12.38 13.29 2.46
N ALA A 25 11.83 12.55 1.53
CA ALA A 25 11.55 13.04 0.18
C ALA A 25 10.28 13.92 0.15
N THR A 26 10.08 14.69 -0.90
CA THR A 26 8.77 15.25 -1.19
C THR A 26 7.82 14.14 -1.65
N ILE A 27 8.25 13.34 -2.62
CA ILE A 27 7.60 12.09 -3.03
C ILE A 27 8.72 11.03 -3.09
N GLY A 28 8.57 9.93 -2.35
CA GLY A 28 9.61 8.90 -2.34
C GLY A 28 9.87 8.34 -3.74
N LEU A 29 8.85 7.76 -4.37
CA LEU A 29 8.87 7.30 -5.76
C LEU A 29 7.71 7.95 -6.53
N LEU A 30 8.01 8.65 -7.61
CA LEU A 30 7.04 9.14 -8.59
C LEU A 30 7.15 8.28 -9.85
N ILE A 31 6.07 7.59 -10.22
CA ILE A 31 6.04 6.67 -11.35
C ILE A 31 4.92 7.10 -12.28
N GLN A 32 5.28 7.61 -13.46
CA GLN A 32 4.30 8.22 -14.37
C GLN A 32 4.39 7.65 -15.77
N ASN A 33 3.23 7.20 -16.29
CA ASN A 33 3.07 6.82 -17.69
C ASN A 33 4.24 5.97 -18.22
N ASN A 34 4.64 4.94 -17.47
CA ASN A 34 5.63 3.99 -17.97
C ASN A 34 5.11 3.38 -19.27
N ASP A 35 6.00 3.03 -20.16
CA ASP A 35 5.73 2.45 -21.47
C ASP A 35 5.02 1.07 -21.47
N GLY A 36 4.36 0.72 -20.38
CA GLY A 36 3.70 -0.56 -20.18
C GLY A 36 4.58 -1.67 -19.60
N THR A 37 5.86 -1.42 -19.39
CA THR A 37 6.72 -2.37 -18.67
C THR A 37 6.44 -2.33 -17.18
N THR A 38 6.59 -3.50 -16.53
CA THR A 38 6.33 -3.60 -15.10
C THR A 38 7.51 -3.04 -14.29
N VAL A 39 7.23 -2.08 -13.41
CA VAL A 39 8.17 -1.68 -12.36
C VAL A 39 8.13 -2.72 -11.25
N SER A 40 9.24 -3.37 -10.99
CA SER A 40 9.40 -4.31 -9.88
C SER A 40 9.95 -3.59 -8.66
N ILE A 41 9.20 -3.60 -7.54
CA ILE A 41 9.63 -2.98 -6.27
C ILE A 41 9.62 -4.04 -5.20
N LYS A 42 10.79 -4.37 -4.63
CA LYS A 42 10.92 -5.41 -3.60
C LYS A 42 11.73 -4.91 -2.40
N ASN A 43 11.39 -5.43 -1.22
CA ASN A 43 12.17 -5.22 0.01
C ASN A 43 12.55 -3.74 0.24
N THR A 44 11.62 -2.82 -0.05
CA THR A 44 11.88 -1.38 -0.11
C THR A 44 11.14 -0.66 1.02
N GLN A 45 11.80 0.30 1.63
CA GLN A 45 11.29 1.07 2.77
C GLN A 45 11.25 2.56 2.41
N ILE A 46 10.13 3.22 2.65
CA ILE A 46 9.94 4.65 2.35
C ILE A 46 9.34 5.34 3.57
N TYR A 47 10.00 6.37 4.08
CA TYR A 47 9.64 7.02 5.33
C TYR A 47 9.67 8.54 5.22
N ASP A 48 8.75 9.17 5.94
CA ASP A 48 8.75 10.61 6.21
C ASP A 48 8.73 11.47 4.92
N SER A 49 7.86 11.10 3.97
CA SER A 49 7.65 11.87 2.75
C SER A 49 6.66 13.01 3.00
N SER A 50 6.97 14.25 2.56
CA SER A 50 6.07 15.37 2.83
C SER A 50 4.74 15.31 2.07
N ASN A 51 4.69 14.58 0.95
CA ASN A 51 3.46 14.37 0.18
C ASN A 51 3.12 12.88 0.07
N TYR A 52 3.87 12.11 -0.71
CA TYR A 52 3.58 10.69 -0.98
C TYR A 52 4.79 9.80 -0.72
N GLY A 53 4.54 8.63 -0.17
CA GLY A 53 5.56 7.58 -0.19
C GLY A 53 5.80 7.09 -1.62
N ILE A 54 4.75 6.58 -2.26
CA ILE A 54 4.72 6.25 -3.70
C ILE A 54 3.52 6.97 -4.32
N LEU A 55 3.76 7.76 -5.37
CA LEU A 55 2.73 8.25 -6.27
C LEU A 55 2.89 7.58 -7.64
N ALA A 56 1.95 6.70 -7.98
CA ALA A 56 1.91 5.98 -9.24
C ALA A 56 0.73 6.47 -10.08
N GLN A 57 1.01 7.03 -11.26
CA GLN A 57 0.00 7.57 -12.16
C GLN A 57 0.06 6.84 -13.50
N THR A 58 -1.00 6.10 -13.85
CA THR A 58 -1.04 5.28 -15.07
C THR A 58 0.21 4.41 -15.20
N ALA A 59 0.56 3.71 -14.14
CA ALA A 59 1.78 2.91 -14.06
C ALA A 59 1.44 1.41 -13.95
N LYS A 60 2.44 0.55 -14.13
CA LYS A 60 2.32 -0.89 -13.88
C LYS A 60 3.35 -1.30 -12.85
N ILE A 61 2.89 -1.73 -11.67
CA ILE A 61 3.76 -2.07 -10.53
C ILE A 61 3.49 -3.48 -10.04
N ASN A 62 4.56 -4.23 -9.80
CA ASN A 62 4.55 -5.43 -8.95
C ASN A 62 5.41 -5.17 -7.71
N GLY A 63 4.75 -5.05 -6.56
CA GLY A 63 5.36 -4.73 -5.27
C GLY A 63 5.34 -5.91 -4.31
N GLU A 64 6.47 -6.20 -3.67
CA GLU A 64 6.62 -7.26 -2.67
C GLU A 64 7.42 -6.74 -1.47
N ASN A 65 6.98 -7.02 -0.25
CA ASN A 65 7.68 -6.59 0.97
C ASN A 65 7.99 -5.08 0.99
N ILE A 66 7.03 -4.24 0.63
CA ILE A 66 7.19 -2.79 0.70
C ILE A 66 6.72 -2.31 2.08
N VAL A 67 7.48 -1.41 2.70
CA VAL A 67 7.10 -0.73 3.94
C VAL A 67 7.08 0.77 3.69
N ILE A 68 5.94 1.40 3.93
CA ILE A 68 5.82 2.86 3.86
C ILE A 68 5.21 3.37 5.15
N ASN A 69 5.75 4.47 5.68
CA ASN A 69 5.20 5.14 6.85
C ASN A 69 5.40 6.66 6.77
N SER A 70 4.44 7.39 7.30
CA SER A 70 4.49 8.85 7.46
C SER A 70 4.63 9.61 6.15
N ALA A 71 3.52 9.77 5.44
CA ALA A 71 3.42 10.58 4.24
C ALA A 71 2.30 11.63 4.39
N GLY A 72 2.55 12.87 3.99
CA GLY A 72 1.65 14.00 4.21
C GLY A 72 0.29 13.88 3.53
N LEU A 73 0.18 13.15 2.42
CA LEU A 73 -1.06 12.92 1.69
C LEU A 73 -1.43 11.43 1.63
N ALA A 74 -0.54 10.58 1.11
CA ALA A 74 -0.75 9.14 1.14
C ALA A 74 0.56 8.35 1.17
N SER A 75 0.59 7.24 1.91
CA SER A 75 1.73 6.34 1.86
C SER A 75 1.85 5.72 0.47
N LEU A 76 0.75 5.23 -0.11
CA LEU A 76 0.66 4.76 -1.48
C LEU A 76 -0.53 5.42 -2.18
N ALA A 77 -0.28 6.07 -3.31
CA ALA A 77 -1.32 6.55 -4.22
C ALA A 77 -1.20 5.83 -5.58
N CYS A 78 -2.24 5.06 -5.94
CA CYS A 78 -2.45 4.49 -7.27
C CYS A 78 -3.46 5.39 -8.00
N SER A 79 -2.98 6.38 -8.73
CA SER A 79 -3.80 7.46 -9.27
C SER A 79 -3.89 7.40 -10.79
N TYR A 80 -4.98 7.96 -11.32
CA TYR A 80 -5.22 8.07 -12.75
C TYR A 80 -5.10 6.72 -13.48
N GLY A 81 -5.76 5.69 -12.94
CA GLY A 81 -5.75 4.34 -13.49
C GLY A 81 -4.41 3.62 -13.37
N GLY A 82 -4.24 2.53 -14.13
CA GLY A 82 -3.02 1.73 -14.13
C GLY A 82 -3.23 0.26 -13.81
N ASN A 83 -2.13 -0.44 -13.44
CA ASN A 83 -2.12 -1.86 -13.12
C ASN A 83 -1.19 -2.14 -11.94
N TYR A 84 -1.72 -2.54 -10.81
CA TYR A 84 -1.00 -2.64 -9.56
C TYR A 84 -1.21 -3.98 -8.87
N LYS A 85 -0.14 -4.58 -8.40
CA LYS A 85 -0.18 -5.76 -7.53
C LYS A 85 0.80 -5.58 -6.39
N PHE A 86 0.31 -5.71 -5.16
CA PHE A 86 1.12 -5.65 -3.95
C PHE A 86 0.93 -6.91 -3.12
N THR A 87 2.03 -7.50 -2.66
CA THR A 87 2.02 -8.72 -1.87
C THR A 87 2.88 -8.52 -0.62
N HIS A 88 2.37 -8.95 0.53
CA HIS A 88 3.06 -8.84 1.82
C HIS A 88 3.67 -7.46 2.08
N SER A 89 2.90 -6.40 1.82
CA SER A 89 3.36 -5.03 2.03
C SER A 89 2.66 -4.37 3.22
N THR A 90 3.33 -3.43 3.86
CA THR A 90 2.83 -2.64 5.00
C THR A 90 2.77 -1.18 4.59
N PHE A 91 1.57 -0.69 4.34
CA PHE A 91 1.27 0.72 4.11
C PHE A 91 0.68 1.29 5.40
N ASN A 92 1.50 2.00 6.15
CA ASN A 92 1.07 2.69 7.35
C ASN A 92 1.20 4.20 7.15
N ASN A 93 0.26 4.97 7.66
CA ASN A 93 0.41 6.41 7.65
C ASN A 93 0.24 6.99 9.05
N ASN A 94 1.34 7.43 9.62
CA ASN A 94 1.37 8.06 10.95
C ASN A 94 1.59 9.58 10.86
N TRP A 95 1.25 10.18 9.72
CA TRP A 95 1.32 11.63 9.58
C TRP A 95 0.21 12.30 10.38
N ASN A 96 0.53 13.39 11.07
CA ASN A 96 -0.44 14.12 11.88
C ASN A 96 -1.23 15.12 11.02
N SER A 97 -2.14 14.62 10.19
CA SER A 97 -3.04 15.43 9.36
C SER A 97 -4.35 14.69 9.13
N SER A 98 -5.44 15.43 9.10
CA SER A 98 -6.78 14.91 8.81
C SER A 98 -7.02 14.58 7.33
N SER A 99 -6.09 14.96 6.46
CA SER A 99 -6.24 14.78 5.00
C SER A 99 -5.38 13.63 4.44
N GLN A 100 -4.72 12.88 5.32
CA GLN A 100 -3.85 11.78 4.90
C GLN A 100 -4.58 10.43 4.90
N VAL A 101 -4.09 9.48 4.09
CA VAL A 101 -4.50 8.08 4.11
C VAL A 101 -3.30 7.15 3.89
N ALA A 102 -3.41 5.87 4.29
CA ALA A 102 -2.37 4.90 3.99
C ALA A 102 -2.38 4.51 2.50
N VAL A 103 -3.56 4.24 1.92
CA VAL A 103 -3.70 3.87 0.50
C VAL A 103 -4.82 4.68 -0.14
N SER A 104 -4.51 5.31 -1.26
CA SER A 104 -5.46 6.00 -2.14
C SER A 104 -5.45 5.37 -3.53
N ILE A 105 -6.64 5.12 -4.09
CA ILE A 105 -6.82 4.54 -5.44
C ILE A 105 -7.85 5.34 -6.19
N ASP A 106 -7.50 5.83 -7.37
CA ASP A 106 -8.41 6.54 -8.26
C ASP A 106 -8.13 6.26 -9.75
N ASN A 107 -9.11 6.59 -10.62
CA ASN A 107 -8.99 6.41 -12.07
C ASN A 107 -9.16 7.72 -12.86
N PHE A 108 -8.97 8.87 -12.23
CA PHE A 108 -9.15 10.17 -12.89
C PHE A 108 -8.23 11.25 -12.33
N ILE A 109 -8.05 12.30 -13.12
CA ILE A 109 -7.44 13.57 -12.67
C ILE A 109 -8.53 14.63 -12.68
N THR A 110 -8.58 15.43 -11.61
CA THR A 110 -9.46 16.59 -11.53
C THR A 110 -8.86 17.77 -12.31
N GLY A 111 -9.68 18.42 -13.15
CA GLY A 111 -9.31 19.58 -13.94
C GLY A 111 -10.57 20.25 -14.49
N ALA A 112 -10.44 21.25 -15.35
CA ALA A 112 -11.56 21.87 -16.05
C ALA A 112 -12.38 20.83 -16.85
N VAL A 113 -11.69 19.85 -17.43
CA VAL A 113 -12.28 18.61 -17.96
C VAL A 113 -11.58 17.46 -17.26
N PRO A 114 -12.28 16.66 -16.48
CA PRO A 114 -11.68 15.48 -15.84
C PRO A 114 -11.18 14.48 -16.88
N GLU A 115 -9.93 14.10 -16.77
CA GLU A 115 -9.38 13.00 -17.56
C GLU A 115 -9.53 11.68 -16.78
N VAL A 116 -9.96 10.63 -17.48
CA VAL A 116 -10.26 9.32 -16.89
C VAL A 116 -9.44 8.26 -17.61
N LYS A 117 -8.89 7.32 -16.86
CA LYS A 117 -8.15 6.16 -17.40
C LYS A 117 -8.53 4.87 -16.68
N ASP A 118 -8.41 3.75 -17.37
CA ASP A 118 -8.69 2.44 -16.81
C ASP A 118 -7.73 2.09 -15.68
N LEU A 119 -8.28 1.79 -14.52
CA LEU A 119 -7.62 1.00 -13.49
C LEU A 119 -7.90 -0.47 -13.80
N THR A 120 -6.99 -1.11 -14.52
CA THR A 120 -7.17 -2.49 -14.98
C THR A 120 -6.92 -3.51 -13.88
N GLN A 121 -6.19 -3.13 -12.85
CA GLN A 121 -5.93 -3.94 -11.67
C GLN A 121 -5.42 -3.07 -10.51
N ALA A 122 -5.91 -3.33 -9.29
CA ALA A 122 -5.29 -2.91 -8.03
C ALA A 122 -5.48 -4.04 -7.00
N THR A 123 -4.55 -4.99 -6.96
CA THR A 123 -4.64 -6.19 -6.12
C THR A 123 -3.69 -6.11 -4.95
N PHE A 124 -4.23 -6.30 -3.74
CA PHE A 124 -3.48 -6.33 -2.49
C PHE A 124 -3.63 -7.70 -1.83
N ASN A 125 -2.52 -8.41 -1.63
CA ASN A 125 -2.49 -9.75 -1.06
C ASN A 125 -1.65 -9.78 0.22
N ASN A 126 -2.21 -10.27 1.32
CA ASN A 126 -1.51 -10.36 2.61
C ASN A 126 -0.92 -9.02 3.09
N CYS A 127 -1.61 -7.91 2.87
CA CYS A 127 -1.12 -6.57 3.18
C CYS A 127 -1.66 -6.02 4.51
N ILE A 128 -0.95 -5.04 5.08
CA ILE A 128 -1.43 -4.19 6.17
C ILE A 128 -1.64 -2.79 5.62
N ILE A 129 -2.85 -2.24 5.81
CA ILE A 129 -3.24 -0.86 5.48
C ILE A 129 -3.74 -0.21 6.76
N TYR A 130 -2.90 0.60 7.38
CA TYR A 130 -3.15 1.11 8.73
C TYR A 130 -2.58 2.51 8.90
N GLY A 131 -2.93 3.19 10.00
CA GLY A 131 -2.40 4.51 10.28
C GLY A 131 -3.05 5.19 11.47
N SER A 132 -2.82 6.49 11.60
CA SER A 132 -3.33 7.31 12.70
C SER A 132 -4.80 7.70 12.53
N TYR A 133 -5.31 7.71 11.30
CA TYR A 133 -6.67 8.12 10.98
C TYR A 133 -7.70 6.98 11.11
N SER A 134 -8.99 7.33 11.11
CA SER A 134 -10.07 6.32 11.19
C SER A 134 -10.24 5.55 9.88
N ASN A 135 -9.99 6.19 8.75
CA ASN A 135 -10.14 5.62 7.40
C ASN A 135 -8.80 5.71 6.65
N GLU A 136 -8.11 4.60 6.52
CA GLU A 136 -6.79 4.53 5.91
C GLU A 136 -6.81 3.96 4.48
N LEU A 137 -8.01 3.78 3.92
CA LEU A 137 -8.23 3.39 2.53
C LEU A 137 -9.18 4.39 1.86
N SER A 138 -8.78 4.97 0.74
CA SER A 138 -9.59 5.85 -0.09
C SER A 138 -9.76 5.27 -1.49
N LEU A 139 -11.00 5.04 -1.91
CA LEU A 139 -11.38 4.61 -3.25
C LEU A 139 -12.22 5.72 -3.90
N SER A 140 -11.80 6.21 -5.05
CA SER A 140 -12.50 7.26 -5.78
C SER A 140 -12.54 6.94 -7.28
N LYS A 141 -13.74 6.91 -7.88
CA LYS A 141 -13.88 6.45 -9.26
C LYS A 141 -14.79 7.33 -10.10
N LYS A 142 -14.49 7.37 -11.38
CA LYS A 142 -15.41 7.75 -12.46
C LYS A 142 -15.85 6.47 -13.16
N THR A 143 -17.15 6.32 -13.35
CA THR A 143 -17.76 5.10 -13.93
C THR A 143 -17.61 4.99 -15.44
N THR A 144 -17.04 6.00 -16.08
CA THR A 144 -16.78 6.04 -17.52
C THR A 144 -15.55 5.23 -17.95
N ALA A 145 -14.78 4.72 -16.99
CA ALA A 145 -13.65 3.82 -17.22
C ALA A 145 -13.62 2.70 -16.18
N THR A 146 -12.85 1.66 -16.47
CA THR A 146 -12.67 0.50 -15.59
C THR A 146 -12.10 0.92 -14.23
N PHE A 147 -12.63 0.29 -13.16
CA PHE A 147 -12.09 0.44 -11.81
C PHE A 147 -12.03 -0.92 -11.11
N ALA A 148 -11.00 -1.71 -11.47
CA ALA A 148 -10.82 -3.07 -10.96
C ALA A 148 -9.88 -3.08 -9.76
N TYR A 149 -10.39 -3.50 -8.59
CA TYR A 149 -9.59 -3.63 -7.38
C TYR A 149 -9.94 -4.91 -6.60
N GLN A 150 -9.01 -5.39 -5.80
CA GLN A 150 -9.22 -6.56 -4.94
C GLN A 150 -8.26 -6.54 -3.74
N PHE A 151 -8.81 -6.83 -2.57
CA PHE A 151 -8.07 -7.00 -1.32
C PHE A 151 -8.26 -8.42 -0.81
N ASN A 152 -7.17 -9.17 -0.67
CA ASN A 152 -7.18 -10.57 -0.23
C ASN A 152 -6.34 -10.71 1.03
N ASN A 153 -6.94 -11.19 2.11
CA ASN A 153 -6.27 -11.37 3.40
C ASN A 153 -5.51 -10.10 3.83
N CYS A 154 -6.20 -8.98 3.92
CA CYS A 154 -5.61 -7.72 4.34
C CYS A 154 -6.12 -7.28 5.71
N LEU A 155 -5.25 -6.67 6.51
CA LEU A 155 -5.64 -5.93 7.71
C LEU A 155 -5.81 -4.47 7.31
N ILE A 156 -7.04 -3.95 7.48
CA ILE A 156 -7.41 -2.59 7.05
C ILE A 156 -8.00 -1.82 8.22
N LYS A 157 -7.53 -0.59 8.42
CA LYS A 157 -8.16 0.36 9.33
C LYS A 157 -9.18 1.19 8.54
N TYR A 158 -10.44 1.03 8.89
CA TYR A 158 -11.54 1.74 8.25
C TYR A 158 -12.75 1.83 9.19
N ASP A 159 -13.39 3.00 9.26
CA ASP A 159 -14.64 3.14 10.00
C ASP A 159 -15.75 2.36 9.31
N ALA A 160 -16.26 1.35 10.01
CA ALA A 160 -17.25 0.43 9.47
C ALA A 160 -18.68 1.02 9.36
N THR A 161 -18.91 2.26 9.77
CA THR A 161 -20.24 2.88 9.79
C THR A 161 -20.68 3.43 8.42
N THR A 162 -19.88 3.28 7.39
CA THR A 162 -20.18 3.80 6.05
C THR A 162 -21.23 2.96 5.32
N THR A 163 -22.15 3.62 4.63
CA THR A 163 -23.09 3.01 3.69
C THR A 163 -22.59 3.00 2.25
N ASN A 164 -21.39 3.51 2.00
CA ASN A 164 -20.79 3.56 0.66
C ASN A 164 -20.58 2.13 0.13
N PRO A 165 -21.12 1.80 -1.07
CA PRO A 165 -21.02 0.46 -1.65
C PRO A 165 -19.58 0.01 -1.93
N ASP A 166 -18.64 0.94 -2.09
CA ASP A 166 -17.24 0.61 -2.35
C ASP A 166 -16.48 0.06 -1.12
N TYR A 167 -17.07 0.11 0.08
CA TYR A 167 -16.45 -0.33 1.33
C TYR A 167 -17.23 -1.43 2.05
N GLN A 168 -17.85 -2.33 1.29
CA GLN A 168 -18.61 -3.47 1.82
C GLN A 168 -17.70 -4.68 2.10
N PHE A 169 -16.77 -4.53 3.03
CA PHE A 169 -15.67 -5.48 3.32
C PHE A 169 -16.12 -6.91 3.65
N THR A 170 -17.35 -7.12 4.09
CA THR A 170 -17.86 -8.43 4.52
C THR A 170 -18.87 -9.03 3.55
N THR A 171 -19.47 -8.25 2.66
CA THR A 171 -20.56 -8.67 1.77
C THR A 171 -20.19 -8.64 0.30
N ASP A 172 -19.18 -7.84 -0.08
CA ASP A 172 -18.69 -7.77 -1.46
C ASP A 172 -17.50 -8.72 -1.67
N ALA A 173 -17.80 -9.98 -1.89
CA ALA A 173 -16.79 -11.03 -2.12
C ALA A 173 -16.01 -10.86 -3.44
N ALA A 174 -16.49 -10.03 -4.36
CA ALA A 174 -15.77 -9.75 -5.61
C ALA A 174 -14.52 -8.87 -5.37
N HIS A 175 -14.58 -7.97 -4.40
CA HIS A 175 -13.52 -7.04 -4.10
C HIS A 175 -12.76 -7.35 -2.80
N TYR A 176 -13.39 -8.06 -1.86
CA TYR A 176 -12.84 -8.28 -0.53
C TYR A 176 -12.90 -9.75 -0.11
N SER A 177 -11.77 -10.33 0.21
CA SER A 177 -11.65 -11.70 0.70
C SER A 177 -10.86 -11.75 1.98
N ALA A 178 -11.46 -12.31 3.05
CA ALA A 178 -10.83 -12.51 4.37
C ALA A 178 -10.19 -11.23 4.94
N ILE A 179 -10.94 -10.13 4.94
CA ILE A 179 -10.49 -8.84 5.48
C ILE A 179 -10.59 -8.82 7.00
N ILE A 180 -9.56 -8.27 7.63
CA ILE A 180 -9.49 -8.04 9.08
C ILE A 180 -9.60 -6.54 9.31
N LEU A 181 -10.74 -6.10 9.89
CA LEU A 181 -10.98 -4.68 10.14
C LEU A 181 -10.53 -4.27 11.55
N ASN A 182 -9.88 -3.12 11.62
CA ASN A 182 -9.61 -2.35 12.85
C ASN A 182 -8.85 -3.11 13.94
N LYS A 183 -8.24 -4.26 13.66
CA LYS A 183 -7.34 -4.90 14.60
C LYS A 183 -6.00 -4.20 14.60
N SER A 184 -5.48 -3.90 15.79
CA SER A 184 -4.18 -3.24 15.89
C SER A 184 -3.06 -4.14 15.35
N PRO A 185 -2.21 -3.66 14.44
CA PRO A 185 -1.01 -4.38 14.03
C PRO A 185 0.07 -4.40 15.11
N LYS A 186 -0.05 -3.59 16.17
CA LYS A 186 0.91 -3.51 17.29
C LYS A 186 2.36 -3.41 16.82
N PHE A 187 2.62 -2.42 15.98
CA PHE A 187 3.98 -2.13 15.52
C PHE A 187 4.90 -1.80 16.70
N TYR A 188 6.15 -2.24 16.62
CA TYR A 188 7.14 -2.06 17.69
C TYR A 188 7.34 -0.59 18.08
N ASN A 189 7.59 0.29 17.10
CA ASN A 189 7.70 1.72 17.34
C ASN A 189 7.45 2.52 16.05
N ILE A 190 6.23 3.02 15.90
CA ILE A 190 5.78 3.72 14.69
C ILE A 190 6.57 5.02 14.50
N ASN A 191 6.86 5.74 15.59
CA ASN A 191 7.56 7.04 15.52
C ASN A 191 9.03 6.92 15.10
N LEU A 192 9.61 5.74 15.25
CA LEU A 192 10.95 5.42 14.76
C LEU A 192 10.95 4.63 13.46
N ASN A 193 9.80 4.58 12.77
CA ASN A 193 9.62 3.80 11.54
C ASN A 193 9.93 2.30 11.71
N LYS A 194 9.79 1.75 12.93
CA LYS A 194 9.98 0.33 13.23
C LYS A 194 8.63 -0.37 13.19
N LEU A 195 8.20 -0.78 11.98
CA LEU A 195 6.90 -1.40 11.74
C LEU A 195 6.95 -2.94 11.81
N ASN A 196 7.97 -3.52 12.44
CA ASN A 196 7.99 -4.93 12.79
C ASN A 196 6.94 -5.25 13.86
N ILE A 197 6.46 -6.48 13.85
CA ILE A 197 5.37 -6.96 14.70
C ILE A 197 5.76 -8.23 15.45
N ASP A 198 5.06 -8.52 16.54
CA ASP A 198 5.17 -9.76 17.30
C ASP A 198 3.90 -10.62 17.20
N GLU A 199 3.84 -11.73 17.93
CA GLU A 199 2.71 -12.65 17.91
C GLU A 199 1.42 -12.08 18.52
N THR A 200 1.48 -10.95 19.22
CA THR A 200 0.29 -10.27 19.76
C THR A 200 -0.41 -9.37 18.74
N SER A 201 0.18 -9.21 17.55
CA SER A 201 -0.35 -8.42 16.44
C SER A 201 -1.66 -9.00 15.90
N GLY A 202 -2.59 -8.10 15.52
CA GLY A 202 -3.78 -8.49 14.75
C GLY A 202 -3.49 -9.09 13.37
N ALA A 203 -2.24 -8.96 12.89
CA ALA A 203 -1.77 -9.50 11.61
C ALA A 203 -1.13 -10.90 11.73
N PHE A 204 -0.92 -11.41 12.96
CA PHE A 204 -0.26 -12.69 13.21
C PHE A 204 -1.06 -13.86 12.64
N ALA A 205 -0.41 -14.70 11.83
CA ALA A 205 -0.96 -15.92 11.24
C ALA A 205 -2.32 -15.72 10.51
N LYS A 206 -2.51 -14.57 9.86
CA LYS A 206 -3.75 -14.20 9.14
C LYS A 206 -3.59 -14.18 7.62
N GLY A 207 -2.39 -14.40 7.11
CA GLY A 207 -2.15 -14.45 5.68
C GLY A 207 -2.59 -15.77 5.05
N ASN A 208 -2.77 -15.73 3.73
CA ASN A 208 -3.08 -16.90 2.92
C ASN A 208 -1.81 -17.39 2.23
N SER A 209 -1.51 -18.68 2.40
CA SER A 209 -0.31 -19.31 1.83
C SER A 209 -0.29 -19.30 0.29
N VAL A 210 -1.46 -19.21 -0.38
CA VAL A 210 -1.57 -19.09 -1.83
C VAL A 210 -0.87 -17.81 -2.36
N TYR A 211 -0.88 -16.75 -1.54
CA TYR A 211 -0.24 -15.48 -1.89
C TYR A 211 1.13 -15.30 -1.21
N SER A 212 1.64 -16.34 -0.54
CA SER A 212 2.89 -16.20 0.21
C SER A 212 4.09 -16.11 -0.71
N ILE A 213 5.02 -15.24 -0.34
CA ILE A 213 6.38 -15.17 -0.88
C ILE A 213 7.34 -15.77 0.15
N PRO A 214 8.48 -16.37 -0.27
CA PRO A 214 9.29 -17.19 0.63
C PRO A 214 9.86 -16.44 1.83
N LEU A 215 10.32 -15.21 1.64
CA LEU A 215 11.04 -14.43 2.63
C LEU A 215 10.34 -13.11 2.95
N ASP A 216 10.49 -12.64 4.17
CA ASP A 216 10.09 -11.30 4.58
C ASP A 216 11.12 -10.24 4.14
N ILE A 217 10.86 -8.96 4.41
CA ILE A 217 11.75 -7.86 4.04
C ILE A 217 13.16 -7.97 4.66
N LEU A 218 13.32 -8.71 5.76
CA LEU A 218 14.58 -8.93 6.46
C LEU A 218 15.26 -10.24 6.07
N GLY A 219 14.68 -11.00 5.11
CA GLY A 219 15.19 -12.29 4.69
C GLY A 219 14.81 -13.47 5.61
N ASN A 220 13.85 -13.29 6.53
CA ASN A 220 13.37 -14.39 7.37
C ASN A 220 12.34 -15.24 6.60
N PRO A 221 12.40 -16.60 6.70
CA PRO A 221 11.37 -17.45 6.11
C PRO A 221 9.99 -17.16 6.70
N ARG A 222 8.97 -17.16 5.84
CA ARG A 222 7.59 -16.99 6.28
C ARG A 222 7.02 -18.29 6.81
N THR A 223 6.20 -18.19 7.85
CA THR A 223 5.46 -19.32 8.45
C THR A 223 4.27 -19.74 7.60
N THR A 224 3.64 -20.86 7.97
CA THR A 224 2.37 -21.34 7.40
C THR A 224 1.36 -21.53 8.54
N PRO A 225 0.27 -20.73 8.58
CA PRO A 225 -0.07 -19.61 7.69
C PRO A 225 0.90 -18.42 7.87
N PRO A 226 1.10 -17.60 6.81
CA PRO A 226 1.99 -16.46 6.90
C PRO A 226 1.38 -15.30 7.69
N VAL A 227 2.24 -14.41 8.14
CA VAL A 227 1.85 -13.15 8.76
C VAL A 227 1.50 -12.12 7.68
N LEU A 228 0.57 -11.21 7.93
CA LEU A 228 0.28 -10.10 7.03
C LEU A 228 1.39 -9.05 7.09
N GLY A 229 1.56 -8.33 5.98
CA GLY A 229 2.56 -7.26 5.86
C GLY A 229 3.96 -7.73 5.53
N ALA A 230 4.90 -6.79 5.57
CA ALA A 230 6.25 -6.97 5.08
C ALA A 230 7.17 -7.76 6.02
N TYR A 231 6.84 -7.81 7.30
CA TYR A 231 7.67 -8.45 8.33
C TYR A 231 7.10 -9.78 8.79
N GLN A 232 7.96 -10.77 9.00
CA GLN A 232 7.66 -11.94 9.82
C GLN A 232 7.75 -11.54 11.30
N THR A 233 6.93 -12.17 12.17
CA THR A 233 6.95 -11.84 13.60
C THR A 233 8.29 -12.18 14.26
N LYS A 234 8.71 -11.30 15.15
CA LYS A 234 9.82 -11.50 16.07
C LYS A 234 9.47 -10.93 17.45
N PRO A 235 9.92 -11.54 18.54
CA PRO A 235 9.80 -10.92 19.85
C PRO A 235 10.44 -9.53 19.85
N PHE A 236 9.80 -8.58 20.50
CA PHE A 236 10.39 -7.26 20.67
C PHE A 236 11.54 -7.31 21.69
N PRO A 237 12.60 -6.52 21.47
CA PRO A 237 13.64 -6.36 22.49
C PRO A 237 13.02 -5.89 23.81
N LYS A 238 13.46 -6.49 24.90
CA LYS A 238 13.09 -6.06 26.25
C LYS A 238 13.79 -4.77 26.62
#